data_957f34d3289a7054eb77991a89c7a000
#
_entry.id   957f34d3289a7054eb77991a89c7a000
#
_cell.length_a   1.000
_cell.length_b   1.000
_cell.length_c   1.000
_cell.angle_alpha   90.00
_cell.angle_beta   90.00
_cell.angle_gamma   90.00
#
_symmetry.space_group_name_H-M   'P 1'
#
loop_
_entity.id
_entity.type
_entity.pdbx_description
1 polymer ?
#
loop_
_entity_poly.entity_id
_entity_poly.type
_entity_poly.pdbx_seq_one_letter_code
_entity_poly.pdbx_strand_id
1 'polypeptide(L)'
;QIKNKKIIKVETNKKLFDVDVVLSGADYHHTEQKLLPPNYRNYSSNYWDKMTMSPSSLLFYLGTNKKLKNITHHCLFFDKDFDQHAKDIYEFPQWPEEPLFYGSFSSKSDNSVSPKGCENIVLLVPIAPNLKDSDSIREKYYDMIMNRLEKLTKQSIKEHVIFKKSYC
;
A
#
# COMPACT_ATOMS: atom_id res chain seq x y z
N GLN A 1 25.77 -8.59 -7.81
CA GLN A 1 26.83 -9.58 -8.07
C GLN A 1 27.52 -9.96 -6.77
N ILE A 2 27.88 -11.24 -6.64
CA ILE A 2 28.48 -11.79 -5.44
C ILE A 2 29.82 -12.44 -5.79
N LYS A 3 30.86 -12.14 -5.01
CA LYS A 3 32.20 -12.73 -5.16
C LYS A 3 32.73 -13.10 -3.77
N ASN A 4 33.26 -14.31 -3.62
CA ASN A 4 33.79 -14.83 -2.34
C ASN A 4 32.79 -14.65 -1.16
N LYS A 5 31.52 -14.96 -1.40
CA LYS A 5 30.40 -14.82 -0.43
C LYS A 5 30.13 -13.37 0.03
N LYS A 6 30.64 -12.37 -0.68
CA LYS A 6 30.36 -10.94 -0.42
C LYS A 6 29.64 -10.32 -1.61
N ILE A 7 28.64 -9.49 -1.35
CA ILE A 7 28.02 -8.66 -2.36
C ILE A 7 29.03 -7.55 -2.73
N ILE A 8 29.31 -7.42 -4.01
CA ILE A 8 30.25 -6.44 -4.51
C ILE A 8 29.58 -5.43 -5.45
N LYS A 9 28.45 -5.79 -6.05
CA LYS A 9 27.70 -4.90 -6.94
C LYS A 9 26.19 -5.15 -6.86
N VAL A 10 25.42 -4.08 -7.03
CA VAL A 10 23.98 -4.11 -7.26
C VAL A 10 23.70 -3.70 -8.70
N GLU A 11 22.92 -4.52 -9.39
CA GLU A 11 22.47 -4.27 -10.76
C GLU A 11 21.06 -3.67 -10.72
N THR A 12 20.86 -2.61 -11.47
CA THR A 12 19.56 -1.96 -11.65
C THR A 12 19.26 -1.81 -13.13
N ASN A 13 18.05 -1.42 -13.47
CA ASN A 13 17.67 -1.09 -14.85
C ASN A 13 18.40 0.13 -15.44
N LYS A 14 19.15 0.89 -14.63
CA LYS A 14 19.90 2.08 -15.06
C LYS A 14 21.40 1.83 -15.15
N LYS A 15 21.99 1.17 -14.15
CA LYS A 15 23.43 0.92 -14.09
C LYS A 15 23.80 -0.08 -12.99
N LEU A 16 25.08 -0.47 -13.00
CA LEU A 16 25.73 -1.22 -11.93
C LEU A 16 26.29 -0.24 -10.89
N PHE A 17 26.14 -0.57 -9.62
CA PHE A 17 26.73 0.15 -8.49
C PHE A 17 27.70 -0.75 -7.76
N ASP A 18 28.92 -0.29 -7.53
CA ASP A 18 29.85 -0.93 -6.60
C ASP A 18 29.39 -0.65 -5.17
N VAL A 19 29.35 -1.69 -4.33
CA VAL A 19 28.82 -1.59 -2.96
C VAL A 19 29.59 -2.50 -2.01
N ASP A 20 29.68 -2.09 -0.74
CA ASP A 20 30.24 -2.89 0.36
C ASP A 20 29.13 -3.57 1.15
N VAL A 21 27.96 -2.94 1.27
CA VAL A 21 26.80 -3.41 2.02
C VAL A 21 25.52 -3.09 1.24
N VAL A 22 24.53 -3.98 1.35
CA VAL A 22 23.19 -3.77 0.79
C VAL A 22 22.15 -3.93 1.90
N LEU A 23 21.36 -2.89 2.11
CA LEU A 23 20.16 -2.93 2.92
C LEU A 23 18.95 -3.00 1.99
N SER A 24 18.24 -4.13 2.00
CA SER A 24 17.01 -4.29 1.23
C SER A 24 15.80 -3.81 2.04
N GLY A 25 15.11 -2.79 1.55
CA GLY A 25 13.80 -2.37 2.04
C GLY A 25 12.64 -2.98 1.25
N ALA A 26 12.93 -3.87 0.29
CA ALA A 26 11.91 -4.61 -0.45
C ALA A 26 11.35 -5.76 0.41
N ASP A 27 10.17 -6.27 0.00
CA ASP A 27 9.59 -7.46 0.62
C ASP A 27 10.61 -8.60 0.73
N TYR A 28 10.60 -9.33 1.87
CA TYR A 28 11.62 -10.32 2.16
C TYR A 28 11.54 -11.53 1.21
N HIS A 29 10.33 -12.00 0.90
CA HIS A 29 10.13 -13.06 -0.09
C HIS A 29 10.66 -12.62 -1.47
N HIS A 30 10.32 -11.40 -1.91
CA HIS A 30 10.82 -10.84 -3.15
C HIS A 30 12.36 -10.74 -3.15
N THR A 31 12.96 -10.23 -2.07
CA THR A 31 14.42 -10.13 -1.94
C THR A 31 15.07 -11.50 -2.07
N GLU A 32 14.58 -12.52 -1.36
CA GLU A 32 15.12 -13.87 -1.42
C GLU A 32 14.89 -14.54 -2.78
N GLN A 33 13.65 -14.49 -3.29
CA GLN A 33 13.30 -15.29 -4.46
C GLN A 33 13.65 -14.62 -5.80
N LYS A 34 13.77 -13.30 -5.84
CA LYS A 34 14.00 -12.55 -7.09
C LYS A 34 15.35 -11.85 -7.15
N LEU A 35 15.89 -11.39 -6.03
CA LEU A 35 17.11 -10.58 -6.03
C LEU A 35 18.35 -11.40 -5.69
N LEU A 36 18.23 -12.48 -4.90
CA LEU A 36 19.34 -13.34 -4.53
C LEU A 36 19.43 -14.60 -5.41
N PRO A 37 20.65 -14.99 -5.84
CA PRO A 37 20.86 -16.30 -6.44
C PRO A 37 20.49 -17.44 -5.50
N PRO A 38 19.99 -18.58 -5.99
CA PRO A 38 19.46 -19.66 -5.14
C PRO A 38 20.38 -20.14 -4.02
N ASN A 39 21.68 -20.20 -4.27
CA ASN A 39 22.70 -20.64 -3.31
C ASN A 39 23.01 -19.64 -2.19
N TYR A 40 22.39 -18.45 -2.23
CA TYR A 40 22.52 -17.41 -1.19
C TYR A 40 21.21 -17.12 -0.47
N ARG A 41 20.16 -17.89 -0.76
CA ARG A 41 18.85 -17.78 -0.10
C ARG A 41 18.86 -18.55 1.20
N ASN A 42 18.18 -18.03 2.22
CA ASN A 42 17.99 -18.73 3.49
C ASN A 42 16.88 -19.78 3.40
N TYR A 43 15.88 -19.54 2.56
CA TYR A 43 14.70 -20.38 2.43
C TYR A 43 14.45 -20.82 0.99
N SER A 44 13.99 -22.06 0.84
CA SER A 44 13.61 -22.61 -0.46
C SER A 44 12.25 -22.07 -0.92
N SER A 45 11.94 -22.20 -2.22
CA SER A 45 10.58 -21.90 -2.73
C SER A 45 9.52 -22.72 -2.02
N ASN A 46 9.79 -24.02 -1.78
CA ASN A 46 8.85 -24.91 -1.06
C ASN A 46 8.58 -24.47 0.40
N TYR A 47 9.51 -23.77 1.05
CA TYR A 47 9.26 -23.13 2.34
C TYR A 47 8.24 -21.99 2.17
N TRP A 48 8.46 -21.10 1.20
CA TRP A 48 7.59 -19.96 0.96
C TRP A 48 6.19 -20.36 0.52
N ASP A 49 6.06 -21.44 -0.27
CA ASP A 49 4.76 -21.96 -0.71
C ASP A 49 3.85 -22.43 0.44
N LYS A 50 4.45 -22.73 1.60
CA LYS A 50 3.73 -23.16 2.80
C LYS A 50 3.47 -22.03 3.80
N MET A 51 4.02 -20.85 3.56
CA MET A 51 3.90 -19.73 4.50
C MET A 51 2.66 -18.90 4.22
N THR A 52 1.94 -18.57 5.29
CA THR A 52 0.90 -17.55 5.22
C THR A 52 1.55 -16.18 5.07
N MET A 53 1.31 -15.53 3.94
CA MET A 53 1.82 -14.19 3.68
C MET A 53 1.01 -13.14 4.45
N SER A 54 1.67 -12.04 4.83
CA SER A 54 0.99 -10.87 5.37
C SER A 54 -0.02 -10.30 4.35
N PRO A 55 -1.04 -9.57 4.81
CA PRO A 55 -1.91 -8.84 3.90
C PRO A 55 -1.13 -7.92 2.97
N SER A 56 -1.62 -7.79 1.75
CA SER A 56 -1.23 -6.72 0.84
C SER A 56 -2.09 -5.48 1.09
N SER A 57 -1.92 -4.45 0.29
CA SER A 57 -2.72 -3.24 0.42
C SER A 57 -2.97 -2.58 -0.93
N LEU A 58 -4.19 -2.09 -1.09
CA LEU A 58 -4.52 -1.11 -2.13
C LEU A 58 -4.35 0.29 -1.53
N LEU A 59 -3.51 1.10 -2.16
CA LEU A 59 -3.15 2.44 -1.72
C LEU A 59 -3.65 3.50 -2.69
N PHE A 60 -4.18 4.60 -2.14
CA PHE A 60 -4.46 5.82 -2.88
C PHE A 60 -3.71 6.99 -2.25
N TYR A 61 -2.94 7.69 -3.05
CA TYR A 61 -2.32 8.97 -2.70
C TYR A 61 -3.11 10.07 -3.38
N LEU A 62 -3.69 10.97 -2.59
CA LEU A 62 -4.57 12.03 -3.08
C LEU A 62 -4.07 13.39 -2.59
N GLY A 63 -4.20 14.39 -3.45
CA GLY A 63 -4.09 15.79 -3.07
C GLY A 63 -5.42 16.49 -3.33
N THR A 64 -5.87 17.31 -2.37
CA THR A 64 -7.09 18.12 -2.54
C THR A 64 -6.76 19.61 -2.45
N ASN A 65 -7.52 20.43 -3.17
CA ASN A 65 -7.46 21.89 -3.08
C ASN A 65 -8.34 22.47 -1.95
N LYS A 66 -8.66 21.64 -0.96
CA LYS A 66 -9.53 21.98 0.16
C LYS A 66 -8.99 21.35 1.43
N LYS A 67 -9.04 22.05 2.57
CA LYS A 67 -8.83 21.47 3.90
C LYS A 67 -10.08 20.70 4.34
N LEU A 68 -9.88 19.47 4.76
CA LEU A 68 -10.97 18.61 5.22
C LEU A 68 -11.33 18.90 6.68
N LYS A 69 -12.61 18.73 7.03
CA LYS A 69 -13.12 18.85 8.39
C LYS A 69 -13.45 17.46 8.95
N ASN A 70 -13.71 17.37 10.24
CA ASN A 70 -14.20 16.17 10.94
C ASN A 70 -13.28 14.93 10.80
N ILE A 71 -11.98 15.16 10.62
CA ILE A 71 -10.95 14.12 10.56
C ILE A 71 -9.70 14.57 11.32
N THR A 72 -8.95 13.61 11.82
CA THR A 72 -7.64 13.76 12.44
C THR A 72 -6.55 13.26 11.51
N HIS A 73 -5.27 13.37 11.90
CA HIS A 73 -4.14 12.88 11.11
C HIS A 73 -4.30 11.39 10.73
N HIS A 74 -4.67 10.56 11.69
CA HIS A 74 -4.89 9.13 11.50
C HIS A 74 -6.34 8.79 11.79
N CYS A 75 -7.02 8.15 10.85
CA CYS A 75 -8.39 7.68 10.99
C CYS A 75 -8.52 6.22 10.54
N LEU A 76 -9.17 5.40 11.36
CA LEU A 76 -9.59 4.06 11.00
C LEU A 76 -11.10 4.08 10.72
N PHE A 77 -11.50 3.56 9.59
CA PHE A 77 -12.90 3.51 9.17
C PHE A 77 -13.38 2.06 9.28
N PHE A 78 -13.91 1.73 10.46
CA PHE A 78 -14.43 0.40 10.84
C PHE A 78 -15.95 0.43 10.89
N ASP A 79 -16.55 0.99 9.84
CA ASP A 79 -17.99 1.15 9.67
C ASP A 79 -18.66 -0.04 8.97
N LYS A 80 -17.91 -1.13 8.76
CA LYS A 80 -18.34 -2.38 8.14
C LYS A 80 -17.91 -3.58 8.97
N ASP A 81 -18.33 -4.78 8.55
CA ASP A 81 -18.03 -6.02 9.26
C ASP A 81 -16.51 -6.33 9.20
N PHE A 82 -15.87 -6.33 10.36
CA PHE A 82 -14.45 -6.62 10.51
C PHE A 82 -14.14 -8.11 10.24
N ASP A 83 -14.97 -9.00 10.76
CA ASP A 83 -14.73 -10.45 10.65
C ASP A 83 -14.86 -10.91 9.20
N GLN A 84 -15.85 -10.36 8.47
CA GLN A 84 -15.97 -10.65 7.05
C GLN A 84 -14.75 -10.16 6.26
N HIS A 85 -14.27 -8.94 6.52
CA HIS A 85 -13.07 -8.43 5.86
C HIS A 85 -11.82 -9.26 6.19
N ALA A 86 -11.68 -9.72 7.44
CA ALA A 86 -10.59 -10.63 7.83
C ALA A 86 -10.66 -11.98 7.09
N LYS A 87 -11.86 -12.55 6.92
CA LYS A 87 -12.07 -13.77 6.14
C LYS A 87 -11.70 -13.59 4.67
N ASP A 88 -12.05 -12.46 4.07
CA ASP A 88 -11.71 -12.13 2.68
C ASP A 88 -10.19 -12.01 2.47
N ILE A 89 -9.42 -11.74 3.52
CA ILE A 89 -7.96 -11.68 3.46
C ILE A 89 -7.32 -13.05 3.72
N TYR A 90 -7.74 -13.77 4.78
CA TYR A 90 -6.99 -14.90 5.31
C TYR A 90 -7.62 -16.27 5.02
N GLU A 91 -8.94 -16.38 4.96
CA GLU A 91 -9.63 -17.67 4.79
C GLU A 91 -10.05 -17.90 3.32
N PHE A 92 -10.62 -16.88 2.71
CA PHE A 92 -11.13 -16.92 1.34
C PHE A 92 -10.58 -15.74 0.54
N PRO A 93 -9.30 -15.77 0.13
CA PRO A 93 -8.64 -14.65 -0.51
C PRO A 93 -9.41 -14.08 -1.70
N GLN A 94 -9.98 -12.89 -1.52
CA GLN A 94 -10.77 -12.20 -2.53
C GLN A 94 -10.76 -10.69 -2.31
N TRP A 95 -11.22 -9.95 -3.32
CA TRP A 95 -11.46 -8.53 -3.19
C TRP A 95 -12.65 -8.29 -2.26
N PRO A 96 -12.49 -7.58 -1.12
CA PRO A 96 -13.59 -7.39 -0.16
C PRO A 96 -14.72 -6.54 -0.75
N GLU A 97 -15.97 -6.96 -0.55
CA GLU A 97 -17.13 -6.19 -1.03
C GLU A 97 -17.31 -4.89 -0.25
N GLU A 98 -17.11 -4.93 1.05
CA GLU A 98 -17.23 -3.78 1.97
C GLU A 98 -15.95 -3.57 2.79
N PRO A 99 -14.84 -3.12 2.15
CA PRO A 99 -13.56 -3.06 2.82
C PRO A 99 -13.54 -2.07 3.98
N LEU A 100 -12.87 -2.42 5.06
CA LEU A 100 -12.37 -1.46 6.04
C LEU A 100 -11.18 -0.72 5.45
N PHE A 101 -10.93 0.50 5.88
CA PHE A 101 -9.79 1.25 5.39
C PHE A 101 -9.21 2.21 6.43
N TYR A 102 -7.96 2.54 6.23
CA TYR A 102 -7.22 3.54 6.99
C TYR A 102 -7.02 4.79 6.15
N GLY A 103 -7.10 5.95 6.78
CA GLY A 103 -6.77 7.24 6.18
C GLY A 103 -5.68 7.97 6.97
N SER A 104 -4.63 8.42 6.28
CA SER A 104 -3.64 9.35 6.82
C SER A 104 -3.79 10.72 6.16
N PHE A 105 -3.93 11.73 7.01
CA PHE A 105 -4.12 13.14 6.64
C PHE A 105 -3.01 13.97 7.28
N SER A 106 -1.76 13.73 6.85
CA SER A 106 -0.56 14.26 7.52
C SER A 106 -0.52 15.79 7.56
N SER A 107 -1.14 16.48 6.61
CA SER A 107 -1.30 17.94 6.62
C SER A 107 -2.22 18.49 7.73
N LYS A 108 -2.82 17.61 8.56
CA LYS A 108 -3.53 17.99 9.79
C LYS A 108 -2.58 18.36 10.92
N SER A 109 -1.42 17.77 10.98
CA SER A 109 -0.42 18.00 12.03
C SER A 109 0.84 18.69 11.53
N ASP A 110 1.09 18.66 10.20
CA ASP A 110 2.27 19.28 9.59
C ASP A 110 1.87 20.12 8.38
N ASN A 111 2.02 21.45 8.52
CA ASN A 111 1.70 22.40 7.45
C ASN A 111 2.72 22.42 6.31
N SER A 112 3.89 21.80 6.48
CA SER A 112 4.96 21.80 5.47
C SER A 112 4.73 20.77 4.35
N VAL A 113 3.87 19.77 4.57
CA VAL A 113 3.67 18.63 3.65
C VAL A 113 2.60 18.84 2.60
N SER A 114 1.93 19.99 2.58
CA SER A 114 0.97 20.38 1.53
C SER A 114 0.95 21.87 1.30
N PRO A 115 0.60 22.37 0.10
CA PRO A 115 0.38 23.79 -0.13
C PRO A 115 -0.69 24.37 0.79
N LYS A 116 -0.64 25.68 1.04
CA LYS A 116 -1.64 26.37 1.87
C LYS A 116 -3.05 26.15 1.30
N GLY A 117 -3.97 25.75 2.15
CA GLY A 117 -5.36 25.47 1.77
C GLY A 117 -5.59 24.07 1.18
N CYS A 118 -4.55 23.31 0.92
CA CYS A 118 -4.60 21.96 0.40
C CYS A 118 -4.49 20.89 1.51
N GLU A 119 -4.91 19.67 1.20
CA GLU A 119 -4.73 18.49 2.06
C GLU A 119 -4.03 17.40 1.26
N ASN A 120 -3.11 16.65 1.90
CA ASN A 120 -2.63 15.39 1.37
C ASN A 120 -3.32 14.24 2.10
N ILE A 121 -3.62 13.18 1.38
CA ILE A 121 -4.39 12.05 1.88
C ILE A 121 -3.72 10.76 1.39
N VAL A 122 -3.52 9.83 2.28
CA VAL A 122 -3.19 8.44 1.93
C VAL A 122 -4.32 7.57 2.45
N LEU A 123 -4.97 6.83 1.56
CA LEU A 123 -5.96 5.82 1.93
C LEU A 123 -5.35 4.44 1.70
N LEU A 124 -5.51 3.55 2.67
CA LEU A 124 -5.00 2.18 2.63
C LEU A 124 -6.15 1.22 2.91
N VAL A 125 -6.35 0.27 2.00
CA VAL A 125 -7.26 -0.85 2.14
C VAL A 125 -6.44 -2.12 2.28
N PRO A 126 -6.51 -2.84 3.41
CA PRO A 126 -5.93 -4.18 3.50
C PRO A 126 -6.64 -5.13 2.54
N ILE A 127 -5.87 -5.94 1.82
CA ILE A 127 -6.39 -6.93 0.87
C ILE A 127 -5.57 -8.22 0.96
N ALA A 128 -6.12 -9.31 0.45
CA ALA A 128 -5.35 -10.55 0.31
C ALA A 128 -4.17 -10.37 -0.65
N PRO A 129 -3.05 -11.05 -0.42
CA PRO A 129 -1.94 -11.08 -1.38
C PRO A 129 -2.34 -11.82 -2.67
N ASN A 130 -1.62 -11.53 -3.76
CA ASN A 130 -1.77 -12.20 -5.06
C ASN A 130 -3.12 -12.02 -5.77
N LEU A 131 -3.96 -11.08 -5.37
CA LEU A 131 -5.17 -10.74 -6.11
C LEU A 131 -4.82 -10.12 -7.47
N LYS A 132 -5.62 -10.41 -8.49
CA LYS A 132 -5.47 -9.75 -9.80
C LYS A 132 -5.82 -8.27 -9.67
N ASP A 133 -4.86 -7.43 -10.01
CA ASP A 133 -4.99 -5.98 -10.00
C ASP A 133 -5.32 -5.46 -11.41
N SER A 134 -6.09 -4.40 -11.48
CA SER A 134 -6.37 -3.65 -12.70
C SER A 134 -6.81 -2.22 -12.39
N ASP A 135 -6.64 -1.32 -13.34
CA ASP A 135 -7.09 0.07 -13.20
C ASP A 135 -8.59 0.16 -12.93
N SER A 136 -9.41 -0.71 -13.56
CA SER A 136 -10.85 -0.74 -13.34
C SER A 136 -11.23 -1.15 -11.91
N ILE A 137 -10.51 -2.10 -11.32
CA ILE A 137 -10.70 -2.50 -9.92
C ILE A 137 -10.29 -1.34 -9.00
N ARG A 138 -9.15 -0.70 -9.24
CA ARG A 138 -8.70 0.45 -8.45
C ARG A 138 -9.70 1.61 -8.50
N GLU A 139 -10.24 1.93 -9.66
CA GLU A 139 -11.27 2.97 -9.79
C GLU A 139 -12.56 2.60 -9.04
N LYS A 140 -13.04 1.37 -9.15
CA LYS A 140 -14.19 0.88 -8.38
C LYS A 140 -13.99 1.08 -6.88
N TYR A 141 -12.81 0.70 -6.34
CA TYR A 141 -12.50 0.87 -4.92
C TYR A 141 -12.30 2.33 -4.53
N TYR A 142 -11.68 3.13 -5.39
CA TYR A 142 -11.58 4.57 -5.20
C TYR A 142 -12.97 5.19 -5.01
N ASP A 143 -13.89 4.92 -5.92
CA ASP A 143 -15.25 5.47 -5.85
C ASP A 143 -16.01 5.02 -4.59
N MET A 144 -15.91 3.74 -4.26
CA MET A 144 -16.54 3.17 -3.07
C MET A 144 -16.03 3.84 -1.79
N ILE A 145 -14.72 3.95 -1.63
CA ILE A 145 -14.09 4.50 -0.43
C ILE A 145 -14.35 6.00 -0.33
N MET A 146 -14.23 6.73 -1.43
CA MET A 146 -14.45 8.17 -1.43
C MET A 146 -15.91 8.50 -1.11
N ASN A 147 -16.89 7.77 -1.64
CA ASN A 147 -18.30 7.95 -1.31
C ASN A 147 -18.56 7.70 0.19
N ARG A 148 -17.91 6.69 0.77
CA ARG A 148 -18.01 6.41 2.21
C ARG A 148 -17.33 7.50 3.03
N LEU A 149 -16.14 7.94 2.64
CA LEU A 149 -15.40 9.00 3.31
C LEU A 149 -16.22 10.31 3.33
N GLU A 150 -16.80 10.71 2.20
CA GLU A 150 -17.67 11.88 2.12
C GLU A 150 -18.89 11.77 3.03
N LYS A 151 -19.55 10.60 3.03
CA LYS A 151 -20.70 10.33 3.92
C LYS A 151 -20.33 10.41 5.39
N LEU A 152 -19.23 9.76 5.80
CA LEU A 152 -18.79 9.70 7.19
C LEU A 152 -18.30 11.05 7.70
N THR A 153 -17.63 11.82 6.87
CA THR A 153 -17.10 13.15 7.23
C THR A 153 -18.09 14.29 6.96
N LYS A 154 -19.23 14.00 6.31
CA LYS A 154 -20.31 14.94 5.96
C LYS A 154 -19.78 16.12 5.14
N GLN A 155 -18.97 15.86 4.15
CA GLN A 155 -18.40 16.88 3.26
C GLN A 155 -18.08 16.31 1.88
N SER A 156 -18.14 17.15 0.86
CA SER A 156 -17.67 16.81 -0.48
C SER A 156 -16.14 16.81 -0.53
N ILE A 157 -15.55 15.77 -1.10
CA ILE A 157 -14.09 15.60 -1.21
C ILE A 157 -13.69 15.28 -2.66
N LYS A 158 -14.42 14.41 -3.35
CA LYS A 158 -14.08 13.92 -4.71
C LYS A 158 -13.89 15.04 -5.71
N GLU A 159 -14.77 16.04 -5.73
CA GLU A 159 -14.69 17.19 -6.62
C GLU A 159 -13.48 18.11 -6.34
N HIS A 160 -12.88 17.97 -5.17
CA HIS A 160 -11.71 18.75 -4.76
C HIS A 160 -10.39 18.00 -4.96
N VAL A 161 -10.41 16.75 -5.47
CA VAL A 161 -9.20 15.98 -5.75
C VAL A 161 -8.53 16.53 -7.00
N ILE A 162 -7.32 17.05 -6.84
CA ILE A 162 -6.48 17.61 -7.91
C ILE A 162 -5.30 16.71 -8.26
N PHE A 163 -5.04 15.69 -7.45
CA PHE A 163 -4.01 14.68 -7.68
C PHE A 163 -4.51 13.33 -7.18
N LYS A 164 -4.32 12.29 -7.99
CA LYS A 164 -4.62 10.90 -7.61
C LYS A 164 -3.56 9.96 -8.18
N LYS A 165 -3.04 9.07 -7.33
CA LYS A 165 -2.20 7.96 -7.72
C LYS A 165 -2.52 6.74 -6.87
N SER A 166 -2.55 5.55 -7.47
CA SER A 166 -2.83 4.31 -6.77
C SER A 166 -1.74 3.28 -6.96
N TYR A 167 -1.60 2.39 -5.99
CA TYR A 167 -0.70 1.23 -6.01
C TYR A 167 -1.43 0.03 -5.41
N CYS A 168 -1.13 -1.15 -5.93
CA CYS A 168 -1.58 -2.42 -5.38
C CYS A 168 -0.43 -3.42 -5.37
#